data_0b4bdefb2b78601803720f8ebdda27c6
#
_entry.id   0b4bdefb2b78601803720f8ebdda27c6
#
_cell.length_a   1.000
_cell.length_b   1.000
_cell.length_c   1.000
_cell.angle_alpha   90.00
_cell.angle_beta   90.00
_cell.angle_gamma   90.00
#
_symmetry.space_group_name_H-M   'P 1'
#
loop_
_entity.id
_entity.type
_entity.pdbx_description
1 polymer ?
#
loop_
_entity_poly.entity_id
_entity_poly.type
_entity_poly.pdbx_seq_one_letter_code
_entity_poly.pdbx_strand_id
1 'polypeptide(L)'
;MSRTLKLAASAALLLVTGCRRTESESAAAPPASYYDNSGHSDAWTGGARKITISTPKGPHQLWIKRIGNNPKLKLLLLTGGPGLSHAYLEVMDSYLPGAGVEYYHYDQLETGESDRPNDPDLWTLPRYVDEVDQVRKAIGGDKSNFCLLGHSWGGLLAMEYALAHQDQMKCLVISNMMASIPAYNDYARKVLEPKMNQAVLKQILDIEKTGKTEQPAYMNLLMPNWYEQHILRRPAAQWPEPVLRAEENMNRKFYVTMQGPSEMGASGRLVNWDRFNDLKRITIPTLVISGKYDTMDPAYMAAMVEQLPRGELAATNGGHMDMYDDQPTYFGKLIAFLKKLN
;
A
#
# COMPACT_ATOMS: atom_id res chain seq x y z
N MET A 1 53.33 -65.41 13.21
CA MET A 1 53.92 -65.43 11.86
C MET A 1 53.56 -64.12 11.18
N SER A 2 54.57 -63.27 11.10
CA SER A 2 54.50 -61.90 10.54
C SER A 2 54.63 -61.93 9.01
N ARG A 3 53.81 -61.11 8.30
CA ARG A 3 54.15 -60.69 6.93
C ARG A 3 53.85 -59.21 6.78
N THR A 4 54.89 -58.45 6.86
CA THR A 4 54.98 -57.03 6.49
C THR A 4 54.85 -56.88 4.97
N LEU A 5 53.93 -56.02 4.55
CA LEU A 5 53.85 -55.57 3.13
C LEU A 5 54.37 -54.14 3.05
N LYS A 6 55.41 -53.93 2.29
CA LYS A 6 55.97 -52.62 1.94
C LYS A 6 55.17 -52.03 0.79
N LEU A 7 54.60 -50.82 0.94
CA LEU A 7 54.08 -50.03 -0.16
C LEU A 7 55.16 -49.04 -0.64
N ALA A 8 55.47 -49.12 -1.93
CA ALA A 8 56.33 -48.16 -2.60
C ALA A 8 55.54 -46.90 -2.93
N ALA A 9 56.06 -45.75 -2.58
CA ALA A 9 55.52 -44.45 -2.99
C ALA A 9 56.09 -44.05 -4.37
N SER A 10 55.24 -43.91 -5.37
CA SER A 10 55.57 -43.27 -6.64
C SER A 10 55.21 -41.80 -6.56
N ALA A 11 56.23 -40.94 -6.63
CA ALA A 11 56.04 -39.50 -6.74
C ALA A 11 55.68 -39.12 -8.18
N ALA A 12 54.48 -38.63 -8.41
CA ALA A 12 54.08 -37.99 -9.66
C ALA A 12 54.31 -36.47 -9.56
N LEU A 13 55.22 -35.97 -10.40
CA LEU A 13 55.55 -34.58 -10.56
C LEU A 13 54.46 -33.90 -11.38
N LEU A 14 53.53 -33.16 -10.77
CA LEU A 14 52.55 -32.34 -11.47
C LEU A 14 53.18 -30.98 -11.80
N LEU A 15 53.39 -30.75 -13.08
CA LEU A 15 53.70 -29.45 -13.65
C LEU A 15 52.49 -28.54 -13.51
N VAL A 16 52.56 -27.56 -12.59
CA VAL A 16 51.56 -26.49 -12.46
C VAL A 16 51.89 -25.44 -13.52
N THR A 17 51.20 -25.48 -14.65
CA THR A 17 51.12 -24.36 -15.58
C THR A 17 50.35 -23.21 -14.93
N GLY A 18 51.07 -22.13 -14.64
CA GLY A 18 50.49 -20.94 -14.08
C GLY A 18 49.46 -20.30 -15.01
N CYS A 19 48.17 -20.42 -14.65
CA CYS A 19 47.17 -19.53 -15.17
C CYS A 19 47.44 -18.14 -14.66
N ARG A 20 47.86 -17.21 -15.50
CA ARG A 20 47.80 -15.77 -15.20
C ARG A 20 46.35 -15.44 -14.93
N ARG A 21 46.05 -15.07 -13.67
CA ARG A 21 44.83 -14.35 -13.38
C ARG A 21 44.87 -13.05 -14.16
N THR A 22 44.00 -12.93 -15.15
CA THR A 22 43.60 -11.64 -15.69
C THR A 22 43.06 -10.82 -14.51
N GLU A 23 43.54 -9.60 -14.38
CA GLU A 23 43.05 -8.63 -13.43
C GLU A 23 41.51 -8.60 -13.52
N SER A 24 40.86 -8.91 -12.42
CA SER A 24 39.41 -8.82 -12.33
C SER A 24 39.03 -7.37 -12.59
N GLU A 25 38.17 -7.14 -13.56
CA GLU A 25 37.35 -5.96 -13.61
C GLU A 25 36.94 -5.60 -12.18
N SER A 26 37.25 -4.39 -11.77
CA SER A 26 36.79 -3.81 -10.51
C SER A 26 35.28 -4.02 -10.47
N ALA A 27 34.84 -5.03 -9.72
CA ALA A 27 33.42 -5.19 -9.45
C ALA A 27 32.96 -3.85 -8.87
N ALA A 28 32.02 -3.20 -9.56
CA ALA A 28 31.38 -2.01 -9.03
C ALA A 28 30.97 -2.33 -7.59
N ALA A 29 31.29 -1.43 -6.67
CA ALA A 29 30.90 -1.57 -5.27
C ALA A 29 29.43 -1.99 -5.25
N PRO A 30 29.04 -3.02 -4.49
CA PRO A 30 27.63 -3.39 -4.40
C PRO A 30 26.86 -2.11 -4.06
N PRO A 31 25.68 -1.90 -4.69
CA PRO A 31 24.86 -0.74 -4.39
C PRO A 31 24.72 -0.66 -2.86
N ALA A 32 24.76 0.56 -2.31
CA ALA A 32 24.68 0.80 -0.87
C ALA A 32 23.68 -0.19 -0.27
N SER A 33 24.14 -1.04 0.65
CA SER A 33 23.35 -2.17 1.13
C SER A 33 21.97 -1.68 1.54
N TYR A 34 20.91 -2.35 1.13
CA TYR A 34 19.54 -2.09 1.60
C TYR A 34 19.48 -1.97 3.14
N TYR A 35 20.36 -2.67 3.85
CA TYR A 35 20.48 -2.63 5.31
C TYR A 35 21.47 -1.56 5.82
N ASP A 36 22.13 -0.83 4.93
CA ASP A 36 23.04 0.26 5.33
C ASP A 36 22.22 1.43 5.89
N ASN A 37 22.38 1.70 7.17
CA ASN A 37 21.75 2.81 7.89
C ASN A 37 22.70 4.01 8.07
N SER A 38 23.84 4.03 7.39
CA SER A 38 24.76 5.16 7.45
C SER A 38 24.06 6.44 6.99
N GLY A 39 24.22 7.51 7.74
CA GLY A 39 23.52 8.77 7.49
C GLY A 39 22.09 8.87 8.06
N HIS A 40 21.57 7.83 8.67
CA HIS A 40 20.29 7.86 9.40
C HIS A 40 20.49 7.91 10.92
N SER A 41 19.57 8.55 11.60
CA SER A 41 19.58 8.63 13.06
C SER A 41 19.41 7.24 13.70
N ASP A 42 20.22 6.92 14.71
CA ASP A 42 20.12 5.70 15.52
C ASP A 42 18.86 5.65 16.40
N ALA A 43 17.99 6.68 16.35
CA ALA A 43 16.72 6.69 17.07
C ALA A 43 15.71 5.63 16.59
N TRP A 44 16.03 4.87 15.53
CA TRP A 44 15.18 3.82 14.97
C TRP A 44 15.50 2.46 15.60
N THR A 45 14.74 2.06 16.60
CA THR A 45 14.84 0.73 17.21
C THR A 45 14.18 -0.30 16.27
N GLY A 46 14.98 -1.19 15.68
CA GLY A 46 14.50 -2.21 14.76
C GLY A 46 13.80 -1.64 13.51
N GLY A 47 14.09 -0.38 13.15
CA GLY A 47 13.42 0.33 12.05
C GLY A 47 12.07 0.95 12.44
N ALA A 48 11.53 0.66 13.63
CA ALA A 48 10.25 1.18 14.11
C ALA A 48 10.43 2.20 15.24
N ARG A 49 9.58 3.21 15.28
CA ARG A 49 9.48 4.19 16.37
C ARG A 49 8.09 4.81 16.43
N LYS A 50 7.79 5.49 17.52
CA LYS A 50 6.64 6.41 17.59
C LYS A 50 7.10 7.84 17.36
N ILE A 51 6.29 8.60 16.62
CA ILE A 51 6.46 10.03 16.41
C ILE A 51 5.26 10.76 17.00
N THR A 52 5.51 11.96 17.55
CA THR A 52 4.43 12.80 18.05
C THR A 52 3.91 13.70 16.94
N ILE A 53 2.60 13.69 16.73
CA ILE A 53 1.89 14.64 15.89
C ILE A 53 1.05 15.59 16.75
N SER A 54 0.81 16.78 16.22
CA SER A 54 -0.13 17.75 16.80
C SER A 54 -1.52 17.61 16.15
N THR A 55 -2.57 17.67 16.95
CA THR A 55 -3.95 17.70 16.45
C THR A 55 -4.73 18.82 17.15
N PRO A 56 -5.92 19.20 16.66
CA PRO A 56 -6.79 20.16 17.36
C PRO A 56 -7.21 19.73 18.78
N LYS A 57 -7.04 18.45 19.12
CA LYS A 57 -7.36 17.88 20.44
C LYS A 57 -6.11 17.56 21.27
N GLY A 58 -4.94 18.04 20.86
CA GLY A 58 -3.66 17.81 21.53
C GLY A 58 -2.74 16.84 20.77
N PRO A 59 -1.58 16.50 21.38
CA PRO A 59 -0.62 15.61 20.77
C PRO A 59 -1.05 14.16 20.84
N HIS A 60 -0.69 13.38 19.78
CA HIS A 60 -0.89 11.92 19.71
C HIS A 60 0.37 11.25 19.14
N GLN A 61 0.52 9.96 19.43
CA GLN A 61 1.63 9.15 18.97
C GLN A 61 1.21 8.32 17.75
N LEU A 62 1.98 8.42 16.67
CA LEU A 62 1.85 7.55 15.50
C LEU A 62 3.01 6.57 15.45
N TRP A 63 2.71 5.31 15.15
CA TRP A 63 3.70 4.29 14.86
C TRP A 63 4.16 4.39 13.41
N ILE A 64 5.49 4.28 13.21
CA ILE A 64 6.11 4.31 11.90
C ILE A 64 7.29 3.34 11.85
N LYS A 65 7.48 2.66 10.72
CA LYS A 65 8.59 1.74 10.47
C LYS A 65 9.25 2.07 9.14
N ARG A 66 10.55 2.35 9.17
CA ARG A 66 11.38 2.51 7.98
C ARG A 66 11.94 1.16 7.55
N ILE A 67 11.95 0.91 6.23
CA ILE A 67 12.60 -0.22 5.61
C ILE A 67 13.46 0.32 4.45
N GLY A 68 14.73 -0.09 4.39
CA GLY A 68 15.69 0.38 3.40
C GLY A 68 16.40 1.67 3.75
N ASN A 69 17.30 2.06 2.85
CA ASN A 69 18.12 3.26 2.97
C ASN A 69 18.36 3.83 1.56
N ASN A 70 17.49 4.73 1.11
CA ASN A 70 17.65 5.44 -0.17
C ASN A 70 17.27 6.91 -0.02
N PRO A 71 18.25 7.82 0.16
CA PRO A 71 17.99 9.23 0.38
C PRO A 71 17.33 9.94 -0.82
N LYS A 72 17.37 9.32 -2.02
CA LYS A 72 16.79 9.88 -3.26
C LYS A 72 15.34 9.51 -3.47
N LEU A 73 14.85 8.47 -2.78
CA LEU A 73 13.49 7.97 -2.95
C LEU A 73 12.95 7.41 -1.63
N LYS A 74 12.03 8.13 -1.02
CA LYS A 74 11.33 7.78 0.21
C LYS A 74 9.85 7.60 -0.11
N LEU A 75 9.36 6.38 -0.03
CA LEU A 75 7.97 6.06 -0.32
C LEU A 75 7.19 5.87 0.98
N LEU A 76 6.25 6.76 1.29
CA LEU A 76 5.33 6.60 2.40
C LEU A 76 4.08 5.84 1.94
N LEU A 77 3.71 4.79 2.66
CA LEU A 77 2.56 3.93 2.36
C LEU A 77 1.34 4.36 3.18
N LEU A 78 0.27 4.77 2.50
CA LEU A 78 -1.00 5.13 3.12
C LEU A 78 -1.97 3.95 3.02
N THR A 79 -2.44 3.47 4.18
CA THR A 79 -3.36 2.33 4.28
C THR A 79 -4.78 2.69 3.89
N GLY A 80 -5.55 1.68 3.51
CA GLY A 80 -6.97 1.74 3.18
C GLY A 80 -7.92 1.63 4.38
N GLY A 81 -9.14 1.30 4.08
CA GLY A 81 -10.27 1.27 4.97
C GLY A 81 -11.20 2.48 4.75
N PRO A 82 -11.13 3.59 5.52
CA PRO A 82 -10.17 3.92 6.59
C PRO A 82 -10.26 3.00 7.81
N GLY A 83 -9.17 2.91 8.56
CA GLY A 83 -9.18 2.15 9.82
C GLY A 83 -8.35 0.87 9.81
N LEU A 84 -7.82 0.44 8.64
CA LEU A 84 -6.89 -0.67 8.54
C LEU A 84 -5.48 -0.26 9.01
N SER A 85 -4.78 -1.18 9.67
CA SER A 85 -3.36 -1.03 10.00
C SER A 85 -2.47 -1.29 8.79
N HIS A 86 -1.17 -1.01 8.93
CA HIS A 86 -0.14 -1.29 7.92
C HIS A 86 -0.04 -2.77 7.52
N ALA A 87 -0.53 -3.69 8.35
CA ALA A 87 -0.24 -5.12 8.23
C ALA A 87 -0.49 -5.68 6.81
N TYR A 88 -1.61 -5.35 6.16
CA TYR A 88 -1.88 -5.86 4.82
C TYR A 88 -0.94 -5.29 3.73
N LEU A 89 -0.20 -4.22 4.00
CA LEU A 89 0.83 -3.69 3.10
C LEU A 89 2.21 -4.33 3.33
N GLU A 90 2.36 -5.26 4.29
CA GLU A 90 3.63 -5.99 4.51
C GLU A 90 4.04 -6.83 3.29
N VAL A 91 3.15 -7.11 2.36
CA VAL A 91 3.51 -7.71 1.07
C VAL A 91 4.56 -6.89 0.30
N MET A 92 4.64 -5.58 0.51
CA MET A 92 5.67 -4.69 -0.03
C MET A 92 7.08 -5.12 0.38
N ASP A 93 7.23 -5.71 1.58
CA ASP A 93 8.50 -6.17 2.15
C ASP A 93 9.15 -7.30 1.32
N SER A 94 8.34 -8.01 0.53
CA SER A 94 8.82 -9.07 -0.36
C SER A 94 9.41 -8.53 -1.69
N TYR A 95 9.14 -7.27 -2.05
CA TYR A 95 9.47 -6.74 -3.39
C TYR A 95 10.31 -5.47 -3.36
N LEU A 96 9.96 -4.49 -2.54
CA LEU A 96 10.60 -3.17 -2.55
C LEU A 96 12.06 -3.18 -2.07
N PRO A 97 12.45 -4.02 -1.06
CA PRO A 97 13.84 -4.13 -0.66
C PRO A 97 14.78 -4.50 -1.80
N GLY A 98 14.43 -5.54 -2.56
CA GLY A 98 15.20 -5.97 -3.73
C GLY A 98 15.28 -4.94 -4.86
N ALA A 99 14.40 -3.95 -4.85
CA ALA A 99 14.41 -2.83 -5.80
C ALA A 99 15.21 -1.61 -5.31
N GLY A 100 15.74 -1.65 -4.08
CA GLY A 100 16.50 -0.55 -3.48
C GLY A 100 15.65 0.65 -3.12
N VAL A 101 14.37 0.46 -2.80
CA VAL A 101 13.45 1.52 -2.40
C VAL A 101 13.48 1.67 -0.88
N GLU A 102 13.67 2.89 -0.37
CA GLU A 102 13.39 3.21 1.04
C GLU A 102 11.89 3.50 1.17
N TYR A 103 11.22 2.81 2.06
CA TYR A 103 9.79 3.02 2.26
C TYR A 103 9.40 2.95 3.73
N TYR A 104 8.21 3.45 4.01
CA TYR A 104 7.72 3.63 5.36
C TYR A 104 6.31 3.07 5.47
N HIS A 105 6.14 2.06 6.34
CA HIS A 105 4.84 1.77 6.91
C HIS A 105 4.54 2.77 8.01
N TYR A 106 3.30 3.24 8.09
CA TYR A 106 2.83 3.93 9.27
C TYR A 106 1.36 3.61 9.51
N ASP A 107 0.99 3.57 10.77
CA ASP A 107 -0.40 3.48 11.16
C ASP A 107 -0.94 4.89 11.35
N GLN A 108 -2.01 5.21 10.62
CA GLN A 108 -2.72 6.49 10.76
C GLN A 108 -3.30 6.59 12.17
N LEU A 109 -3.56 7.80 12.66
CA LEU A 109 -4.31 7.97 13.91
C LEU A 109 -5.61 7.16 13.82
N GLU A 110 -5.99 6.46 14.88
CA GLU A 110 -7.11 5.51 14.98
C GLU A 110 -6.81 4.09 14.45
N THR A 111 -5.58 3.78 13.99
CA THR A 111 -5.28 2.46 13.43
C THR A 111 -4.07 1.80 14.10
N GLY A 112 -3.96 0.49 13.98
CA GLY A 112 -2.79 -0.32 14.33
C GLY A 112 -2.17 0.02 15.69
N GLU A 113 -0.87 0.28 15.67
CA GLU A 113 -0.03 0.58 16.82
C GLU A 113 0.00 2.08 17.18
N SER A 114 -0.72 2.93 16.43
CA SER A 114 -0.89 4.35 16.72
C SER A 114 -1.96 4.59 17.78
N ASP A 115 -1.99 5.79 18.33
CA ASP A 115 -3.02 6.17 19.30
C ASP A 115 -4.42 6.08 18.67
N ARG A 116 -5.39 5.68 19.50
CA ARG A 116 -6.81 5.55 19.11
C ARG A 116 -7.69 6.36 20.07
N PRO A 117 -7.71 7.69 19.91
CA PRO A 117 -8.54 8.54 20.78
C PRO A 117 -10.04 8.28 20.64
N ASN A 118 -10.49 7.67 19.53
CA ASN A 118 -11.90 7.42 19.23
C ASN A 118 -12.74 8.70 19.25
N ASP A 119 -12.13 9.83 18.86
CA ASP A 119 -12.78 11.15 18.80
C ASP A 119 -13.22 11.47 17.36
N PRO A 120 -14.55 11.44 17.08
CA PRO A 120 -15.08 11.72 15.75
C PRO A 120 -14.79 13.13 15.21
N ASP A 121 -14.43 14.10 16.07
CA ASP A 121 -14.04 15.45 15.65
C ASP A 121 -12.68 15.43 14.91
N LEU A 122 -11.85 14.42 15.18
CA LEU A 122 -10.57 14.21 14.49
C LEU A 122 -10.70 13.49 13.14
N TRP A 123 -11.86 12.92 12.81
CA TRP A 123 -12.06 12.12 11.59
C TRP A 123 -12.45 13.01 10.40
N THR A 124 -11.54 13.85 9.98
CA THR A 124 -11.75 14.79 8.87
C THR A 124 -10.60 14.75 7.88
N LEU A 125 -10.89 14.91 6.58
CA LEU A 125 -9.87 14.92 5.53
C LEU A 125 -8.74 15.93 5.78
N PRO A 126 -9.04 17.22 6.10
CA PRO A 126 -7.98 18.19 6.35
C PRO A 126 -7.03 17.79 7.48
N ARG A 127 -7.55 17.15 8.54
CA ARG A 127 -6.72 16.68 9.66
C ARG A 127 -5.80 15.53 9.20
N TYR A 128 -6.29 14.58 8.39
CA TYR A 128 -5.45 13.50 7.86
C TYR A 128 -4.43 14.00 6.83
N VAL A 129 -4.75 15.01 6.03
CA VAL A 129 -3.77 15.68 5.15
C VAL A 129 -2.64 16.32 5.97
N ASP A 130 -2.98 17.03 7.05
CA ASP A 130 -1.98 17.59 7.98
C ASP A 130 -1.14 16.50 8.66
N GLU A 131 -1.76 15.37 9.06
CA GLU A 131 -1.05 14.20 9.60
C GLU A 131 0.02 13.70 8.62
N VAL A 132 -0.34 13.51 7.34
CA VAL A 132 0.62 13.09 6.31
C VAL A 132 1.78 14.07 6.19
N ASP A 133 1.53 15.38 6.29
CA ASP A 133 2.59 16.39 6.23
C ASP A 133 3.52 16.33 7.45
N GLN A 134 2.97 16.09 8.63
CA GLN A 134 3.76 15.90 9.85
C GLN A 134 4.61 14.62 9.76
N VAL A 135 4.07 13.52 9.24
CA VAL A 135 4.82 12.27 8.98
C VAL A 135 5.92 12.52 7.95
N ARG A 136 5.62 13.19 6.82
CA ARG A 136 6.63 13.57 5.82
C ARG A 136 7.80 14.32 6.44
N LYS A 137 7.52 15.33 7.26
CA LYS A 137 8.56 16.11 7.98
C LYS A 137 9.40 15.23 8.90
N ALA A 138 8.75 14.33 9.65
CA ALA A 138 9.41 13.43 10.58
C ALA A 138 10.35 12.42 9.91
N ILE A 139 10.09 12.05 8.64
CA ILE A 139 10.96 11.17 7.84
C ILE A 139 11.96 11.94 6.97
N GLY A 140 11.98 13.27 7.03
CA GLY A 140 12.84 14.10 6.20
C GLY A 140 12.53 13.99 4.71
N GLY A 141 11.23 13.91 4.38
CA GLY A 141 10.74 13.91 3.01
C GLY A 141 10.59 15.31 2.44
N ASP A 142 11.01 15.51 1.18
CA ASP A 142 10.88 16.76 0.45
C ASP A 142 10.69 16.52 -1.06
N LYS A 143 10.55 17.59 -1.83
CA LYS A 143 10.37 17.55 -3.28
C LYS A 143 11.38 16.68 -4.03
N SER A 144 12.58 16.52 -3.51
CA SER A 144 13.66 15.79 -4.19
C SER A 144 13.54 14.27 -4.01
N ASN A 145 12.85 13.82 -2.95
CA ASN A 145 12.85 12.41 -2.57
C ASN A 145 11.50 11.83 -2.15
N PHE A 146 10.49 12.64 -1.82
CA PHE A 146 9.26 12.16 -1.19
C PHE A 146 8.21 11.72 -2.20
N CYS A 147 7.78 10.46 -2.08
CA CYS A 147 6.68 9.87 -2.82
C CYS A 147 5.60 9.32 -1.86
N LEU A 148 4.34 9.39 -2.28
CA LEU A 148 3.23 8.71 -1.61
C LEU A 148 2.76 7.54 -2.46
N LEU A 149 2.46 6.41 -1.82
CA LEU A 149 1.60 5.36 -2.35
C LEU A 149 0.39 5.25 -1.43
N GLY A 150 -0.78 5.54 -1.97
CA GLY A 150 -2.03 5.36 -1.24
C GLY A 150 -2.88 4.26 -1.86
N HIS A 151 -3.31 3.29 -1.04
CA HIS A 151 -4.24 2.24 -1.43
C HIS A 151 -5.64 2.53 -0.89
N SER A 152 -6.67 2.42 -1.75
CA SER A 152 -8.06 2.62 -1.34
C SER A 152 -8.27 4.00 -0.67
N TRP A 153 -8.81 4.10 0.53
CA TRP A 153 -8.85 5.33 1.33
C TRP A 153 -7.51 6.07 1.34
N GLY A 154 -6.38 5.34 1.46
CA GLY A 154 -5.05 5.94 1.36
C GLY A 154 -4.81 6.63 0.02
N GLY A 155 -5.38 6.11 -1.07
CA GLY A 155 -5.34 6.73 -2.40
C GLY A 155 -6.12 8.04 -2.47
N LEU A 156 -7.31 8.08 -1.84
CA LEU A 156 -8.08 9.30 -1.65
C LEU A 156 -7.28 10.36 -0.88
N LEU A 157 -6.70 9.96 0.25
CA LEU A 157 -5.89 10.83 1.08
C LEU A 157 -4.62 11.31 0.35
N ALA A 158 -3.99 10.45 -0.45
CA ALA A 158 -2.83 10.81 -1.26
C ALA A 158 -3.18 11.85 -2.35
N MET A 159 -4.35 11.75 -2.97
CA MET A 159 -4.86 12.77 -3.91
C MET A 159 -5.10 14.12 -3.22
N GLU A 160 -5.75 14.13 -2.06
CA GLU A 160 -5.96 15.36 -1.27
C GLU A 160 -4.61 15.99 -0.86
N TYR A 161 -3.66 15.17 -0.41
CA TYR A 161 -2.33 15.65 -0.07
C TYR A 161 -1.60 16.23 -1.28
N ALA A 162 -1.64 15.56 -2.42
CA ALA A 162 -1.03 16.05 -3.65
C ALA A 162 -1.64 17.38 -4.12
N LEU A 163 -2.96 17.53 -4.06
CA LEU A 163 -3.64 18.79 -4.41
C LEU A 163 -3.24 19.97 -3.52
N ALA A 164 -2.89 19.70 -2.25
CA ALA A 164 -2.48 20.72 -1.30
C ALA A 164 -0.95 20.96 -1.24
N HIS A 165 -0.13 19.91 -1.47
CA HIS A 165 1.30 19.90 -1.14
C HIS A 165 2.20 19.24 -2.20
N GLN A 166 1.79 19.17 -3.48
CA GLN A 166 2.61 18.55 -4.53
C GLN A 166 4.00 19.23 -4.74
N ASP A 167 4.15 20.47 -4.28
CA ASP A 167 5.43 21.17 -4.26
C ASP A 167 6.44 20.53 -3.29
N GLN A 168 5.99 19.68 -2.38
CA GLN A 168 6.79 18.87 -1.45
C GLN A 168 6.95 17.41 -1.90
N MET A 169 6.44 17.05 -3.09
CA MET A 169 6.40 15.68 -3.57
C MET A 169 7.23 15.48 -4.83
N LYS A 170 7.88 14.32 -4.93
CA LYS A 170 8.56 13.82 -6.12
C LYS A 170 7.62 13.01 -7.01
N CYS A 171 6.74 12.19 -6.43
CA CYS A 171 5.78 11.38 -7.15
C CYS A 171 4.56 10.97 -6.30
N LEU A 172 3.54 10.46 -7.00
CA LEU A 172 2.31 9.94 -6.44
C LEU A 172 2.00 8.56 -7.05
N VAL A 173 1.54 7.62 -6.22
CA VAL A 173 0.94 6.35 -6.67
C VAL A 173 -0.45 6.24 -6.08
N ILE A 174 -1.46 6.17 -6.93
CA ILE A 174 -2.86 5.93 -6.58
C ILE A 174 -3.16 4.46 -6.87
N SER A 175 -3.32 3.66 -5.85
CA SER A 175 -3.59 2.23 -5.98
C SER A 175 -5.05 1.95 -5.62
N ASN A 176 -5.82 1.46 -6.60
CA ASN A 176 -7.18 0.97 -6.39
C ASN A 176 -8.11 2.00 -5.72
N MET A 177 -8.13 3.23 -6.24
CA MET A 177 -9.00 4.29 -5.74
C MET A 177 -9.45 5.24 -6.84
N MET A 178 -10.77 5.35 -7.02
CA MET A 178 -11.41 6.33 -7.90
C MET A 178 -11.35 7.73 -7.27
N ALA A 179 -11.28 8.75 -8.14
CA ALA A 179 -11.28 10.16 -7.70
C ALA A 179 -12.70 10.70 -7.40
N SER A 180 -13.70 9.84 -7.27
CA SER A 180 -15.09 10.23 -7.00
C SER A 180 -15.84 9.11 -6.30
N ILE A 181 -16.35 9.36 -5.09
CA ILE A 181 -17.22 8.43 -4.36
C ILE A 181 -18.61 8.32 -5.03
N PRO A 182 -19.24 9.39 -5.54
CA PRO A 182 -20.46 9.26 -6.34
C PRO A 182 -20.29 8.31 -7.53
N ALA A 183 -19.17 8.39 -8.27
CA ALA A 183 -18.91 7.50 -9.39
C ALA A 183 -18.65 6.05 -8.94
N TYR A 184 -17.93 5.85 -7.83
CA TYR A 184 -17.75 4.55 -7.19
C TYR A 184 -19.10 3.90 -6.82
N ASN A 185 -19.98 4.64 -6.15
CA ASN A 185 -21.32 4.21 -5.80
C ASN A 185 -22.16 3.86 -7.03
N ASP A 186 -22.01 4.64 -8.11
CA ASP A 186 -22.72 4.39 -9.36
C ASP A 186 -22.23 3.11 -10.05
N TYR A 187 -20.92 2.86 -10.06
CA TYR A 187 -20.35 1.63 -10.61
C TYR A 187 -20.83 0.39 -9.83
N ALA A 188 -20.78 0.46 -8.50
CA ALA A 188 -21.31 -0.63 -7.65
C ALA A 188 -22.76 -0.94 -8.02
N ARG A 189 -23.65 0.06 -7.98
CA ARG A 189 -25.09 -0.13 -8.21
C ARG A 189 -25.48 -0.50 -9.64
N LYS A 190 -24.80 0.08 -10.63
CA LYS A 190 -25.19 -0.06 -12.05
C LYS A 190 -24.49 -1.22 -12.75
N VAL A 191 -23.32 -1.63 -12.27
CA VAL A 191 -22.47 -2.61 -12.97
C VAL A 191 -22.22 -3.87 -12.14
N LEU A 192 -21.92 -3.76 -10.84
CA LEU A 192 -21.52 -4.91 -10.03
C LEU A 192 -22.74 -5.60 -9.37
N GLU A 193 -23.60 -4.85 -8.69
CA GLU A 193 -24.80 -5.39 -8.04
C GLU A 193 -25.73 -6.15 -9.00
N PRO A 194 -25.97 -5.73 -10.26
CA PRO A 194 -26.77 -6.50 -11.21
C PRO A 194 -26.19 -7.88 -11.54
N LYS A 195 -24.89 -8.11 -11.33
CA LYS A 195 -24.23 -9.40 -11.58
C LYS A 195 -24.32 -10.34 -10.38
N MET A 196 -24.70 -9.84 -9.22
CA MET A 196 -24.90 -10.67 -8.02
C MET A 196 -26.14 -11.54 -8.11
N ASN A 197 -26.21 -12.57 -7.26
CA ASN A 197 -27.46 -13.24 -6.99
C ASN A 197 -28.46 -12.24 -6.37
N GLN A 198 -29.55 -11.96 -7.06
CA GLN A 198 -30.50 -10.90 -6.68
C GLN A 198 -31.22 -11.18 -5.35
N ALA A 199 -31.42 -12.47 -4.99
CA ALA A 199 -32.00 -12.83 -3.70
C ALA A 199 -31.01 -12.54 -2.54
N VAL A 200 -29.72 -12.76 -2.76
CA VAL A 200 -28.66 -12.41 -1.80
C VAL A 200 -28.53 -10.90 -1.68
N LEU A 201 -28.46 -10.18 -2.81
CA LEU A 201 -28.40 -8.71 -2.82
C LEU A 201 -29.55 -8.10 -2.02
N LYS A 202 -30.78 -8.59 -2.24
CA LYS A 202 -31.95 -8.12 -1.48
C LYS A 202 -31.77 -8.32 0.02
N GLN A 203 -31.26 -9.47 0.47
CA GLN A 203 -31.03 -9.72 1.90
C GLN A 203 -29.98 -8.75 2.48
N ILE A 204 -28.88 -8.50 1.77
CA ILE A 204 -27.85 -7.54 2.16
C ILE A 204 -28.46 -6.16 2.33
N LEU A 205 -29.17 -5.65 1.30
CA LEU A 205 -29.80 -4.33 1.33
C LEU A 205 -30.88 -4.21 2.41
N ASP A 206 -31.62 -5.28 2.71
CA ASP A 206 -32.60 -5.27 3.80
C ASP A 206 -31.93 -5.19 5.18
N ILE A 207 -30.77 -5.83 5.37
CA ILE A 207 -29.97 -5.67 6.59
C ILE A 207 -29.46 -4.22 6.73
N GLU A 208 -28.92 -3.64 5.66
CA GLU A 208 -28.43 -2.25 5.65
C GLU A 208 -29.54 -1.25 6.02
N LYS A 209 -30.73 -1.40 5.43
CA LYS A 209 -31.90 -0.56 5.75
C LYS A 209 -32.29 -0.61 7.23
N THR A 210 -32.07 -1.72 7.91
CA THR A 210 -32.37 -1.86 9.34
C THR A 210 -31.23 -1.42 10.25
N GLY A 211 -30.08 -1.05 9.69
CA GLY A 211 -28.86 -0.68 10.43
C GLY A 211 -28.21 -1.85 11.19
N LYS A 212 -28.59 -3.10 10.89
CA LYS A 212 -28.10 -4.30 11.61
C LYS A 212 -26.80 -4.85 11.01
N THR A 213 -25.95 -4.02 10.49
CA THR A 213 -24.72 -4.37 9.77
C THR A 213 -23.62 -4.93 10.66
N GLU A 214 -23.73 -4.80 11.98
CA GLU A 214 -22.83 -5.43 12.95
C GLU A 214 -23.10 -6.93 13.19
N GLN A 215 -24.23 -7.44 12.68
CA GLN A 215 -24.57 -8.86 12.87
C GLN A 215 -23.72 -9.73 11.93
N PRO A 216 -23.24 -10.89 12.40
CA PRO A 216 -22.45 -11.83 11.57
C PRO A 216 -23.14 -12.22 10.26
N ALA A 217 -24.49 -12.27 10.23
CA ALA A 217 -25.26 -12.58 9.03
C ALA A 217 -24.95 -11.63 7.86
N TYR A 218 -24.64 -10.36 8.13
CA TYR A 218 -24.28 -9.39 7.10
C TYR A 218 -22.97 -9.76 6.39
N MET A 219 -21.90 -9.98 7.14
CA MET A 219 -20.62 -10.38 6.56
C MET A 219 -20.66 -11.80 5.95
N ASN A 220 -21.44 -12.71 6.52
CA ASN A 220 -21.63 -14.05 5.93
C ASN A 220 -22.26 -14.01 4.53
N LEU A 221 -23.09 -13.00 4.23
CA LEU A 221 -23.62 -12.78 2.88
C LEU A 221 -22.62 -12.05 1.99
N LEU A 222 -21.93 -11.03 2.52
CA LEU A 222 -21.00 -10.20 1.76
C LEU A 222 -19.72 -10.94 1.37
N MET A 223 -19.15 -11.72 2.30
CA MET A 223 -17.84 -12.33 2.08
C MET A 223 -17.80 -13.15 0.79
N PRO A 224 -18.64 -14.19 0.56
CA PRO A 224 -18.56 -15.00 -0.66
C PRO A 224 -19.11 -14.29 -1.91
N ASN A 225 -20.00 -13.30 -1.76
CA ASN A 225 -20.73 -12.72 -2.88
C ASN A 225 -20.17 -11.37 -3.35
N TRP A 226 -19.31 -10.73 -2.55
CA TRP A 226 -18.68 -9.45 -2.89
C TRP A 226 -17.19 -9.43 -2.60
N TYR A 227 -16.74 -9.73 -1.37
CA TYR A 227 -15.36 -9.61 -0.98
C TYR A 227 -14.44 -10.59 -1.70
N GLU A 228 -14.82 -11.87 -1.79
CA GLU A 228 -14.08 -12.90 -2.53
C GLU A 228 -14.16 -12.72 -4.06
N GLN A 229 -15.04 -11.86 -4.56
CA GLN A 229 -15.18 -11.56 -5.98
C GLN A 229 -14.41 -10.32 -6.40
N HIS A 230 -14.36 -9.30 -5.53
CA HIS A 230 -13.90 -7.96 -5.89
C HIS A 230 -12.79 -7.42 -4.98
N ILE A 231 -12.69 -7.85 -3.71
CA ILE A 231 -11.70 -7.29 -2.78
C ILE A 231 -10.41 -8.10 -2.83
N LEU A 232 -10.44 -9.37 -2.43
CA LEU A 232 -9.32 -10.31 -2.57
C LEU A 232 -9.86 -11.62 -3.15
N ARG A 233 -9.51 -11.92 -4.38
CA ARG A 233 -10.16 -12.90 -5.26
C ARG A 233 -9.74 -14.33 -4.97
N ARG A 234 -10.00 -14.75 -3.74
CA ARG A 234 -9.86 -16.13 -3.25
C ARG A 234 -10.78 -16.36 -2.06
N PRO A 235 -11.11 -17.64 -1.73
CA PRO A 235 -11.87 -17.94 -0.53
C PRO A 235 -11.27 -17.31 0.73
N ALA A 236 -12.08 -16.74 1.61
CA ALA A 236 -11.60 -16.03 2.82
C ALA A 236 -10.70 -16.91 3.69
N ALA A 237 -10.92 -18.23 3.72
CA ALA A 237 -10.06 -19.19 4.42
C ALA A 237 -8.62 -19.27 3.86
N GLN A 238 -8.37 -18.70 2.68
CA GLN A 238 -7.06 -18.66 2.02
C GLN A 238 -6.47 -17.23 2.00
N TRP A 239 -7.10 -16.29 2.69
CA TRP A 239 -6.56 -14.94 2.77
C TRP A 239 -5.24 -14.96 3.55
N PRO A 240 -4.23 -14.21 3.09
CA PRO A 240 -2.95 -14.12 3.79
C PRO A 240 -3.09 -13.58 5.21
N GLU A 241 -2.29 -14.11 6.12
CA GLU A 241 -2.30 -13.70 7.53
C GLU A 241 -2.21 -12.17 7.73
N PRO A 242 -1.34 -11.42 6.99
CA PRO A 242 -1.28 -9.97 7.15
C PRO A 242 -2.60 -9.25 6.82
N VAL A 243 -3.38 -9.77 5.86
CA VAL A 243 -4.71 -9.24 5.53
C VAL A 243 -5.69 -9.53 6.66
N LEU A 244 -5.74 -10.77 7.15
CA LEU A 244 -6.61 -11.15 8.26
C LEU A 244 -6.30 -10.34 9.51
N ARG A 245 -5.02 -10.16 9.84
CA ARG A 245 -4.57 -9.36 10.98
C ARG A 245 -4.96 -7.88 10.85
N ALA A 246 -4.88 -7.31 9.64
CA ALA A 246 -5.32 -5.94 9.40
C ALA A 246 -6.84 -5.78 9.61
N GLU A 247 -7.64 -6.74 9.11
CA GLU A 247 -9.09 -6.77 9.27
C GLU A 247 -9.52 -6.96 10.74
N GLU A 248 -8.90 -7.88 11.47
CA GLU A 248 -9.18 -8.13 12.89
C GLU A 248 -8.91 -6.89 13.76
N ASN A 249 -7.91 -6.10 13.40
CA ASN A 249 -7.50 -4.90 14.13
C ASN A 249 -8.14 -3.61 13.60
N MET A 250 -9.04 -3.70 12.61
CA MET A 250 -9.69 -2.53 12.02
C MET A 250 -10.47 -1.73 13.08
N ASN A 251 -10.32 -0.41 13.05
CA ASN A 251 -11.20 0.48 13.81
C ASN A 251 -12.57 0.60 13.12
N ARG A 252 -13.45 -0.35 13.43
CA ARG A 252 -14.76 -0.48 12.78
C ARG A 252 -15.64 0.77 12.93
N LYS A 253 -15.58 1.46 14.08
CA LYS A 253 -16.34 2.68 14.30
C LYS A 253 -15.88 3.79 13.38
N PHE A 254 -14.58 3.97 13.25
CA PHE A 254 -13.98 4.94 12.33
C PHE A 254 -14.34 4.60 10.88
N TYR A 255 -14.16 3.33 10.47
CA TYR A 255 -14.51 2.84 9.13
C TYR A 255 -15.96 3.16 8.77
N VAL A 256 -16.93 2.72 9.59
CA VAL A 256 -18.36 2.92 9.30
C VAL A 256 -18.75 4.39 9.25
N THR A 257 -18.14 5.22 10.10
CA THR A 257 -18.43 6.67 10.11
C THR A 257 -17.95 7.36 8.84
N MET A 258 -16.79 6.97 8.32
CA MET A 258 -16.18 7.60 7.15
C MET A 258 -16.67 6.98 5.84
N GLN A 259 -16.59 5.67 5.71
CA GLN A 259 -16.92 4.90 4.49
C GLN A 259 -18.38 4.47 4.47
N GLY A 260 -18.81 3.75 5.48
CA GLY A 260 -20.10 3.08 5.53
C GLY A 260 -19.94 1.63 6.01
N PRO A 261 -20.99 0.80 5.92
CA PRO A 261 -20.97 -0.52 6.53
C PRO A 261 -20.10 -1.56 5.80
N SER A 262 -19.80 -1.37 4.51
CA SER A 262 -19.09 -2.34 3.66
C SER A 262 -18.42 -1.70 2.44
N GLU A 263 -17.77 -2.53 1.62
CA GLU A 263 -17.17 -2.15 0.33
C GLU A 263 -18.16 -2.24 -0.86
N MET A 264 -19.46 -2.38 -0.61
CA MET A 264 -20.48 -2.31 -1.68
C MET A 264 -20.80 -0.89 -2.12
N GLY A 265 -20.26 0.10 -1.44
CA GLY A 265 -20.45 1.53 -1.70
C GLY A 265 -20.09 2.34 -0.47
N ALA A 266 -20.11 3.65 -0.59
CA ALA A 266 -19.83 4.54 0.52
C ALA A 266 -21.05 5.38 0.86
N SER A 267 -21.45 5.36 2.13
CA SER A 267 -22.58 6.10 2.68
C SER A 267 -22.20 6.98 3.87
N GLY A 268 -20.94 6.92 4.32
CA GLY A 268 -20.42 7.70 5.42
C GLY A 268 -20.06 9.14 5.04
N ARG A 269 -19.19 9.77 5.82
CA ARG A 269 -18.77 11.18 5.61
C ARG A 269 -18.15 11.45 4.24
N LEU A 270 -17.63 10.42 3.58
CA LEU A 270 -16.97 10.53 2.27
C LEU A 270 -17.96 10.52 1.09
N VAL A 271 -19.25 10.29 1.29
CA VAL A 271 -20.26 10.03 0.25
C VAL A 271 -20.29 11.05 -0.88
N ASN A 272 -19.95 12.30 -0.63
CA ASN A 272 -19.96 13.40 -1.61
C ASN A 272 -18.55 13.79 -2.09
N TRP A 273 -17.49 13.04 -1.70
CA TRP A 273 -16.14 13.39 -2.11
C TRP A 273 -15.93 13.13 -3.61
N ASP A 274 -15.49 14.18 -4.33
CA ASP A 274 -15.20 14.13 -5.77
C ASP A 274 -14.06 15.09 -6.12
N ARG A 275 -13.00 14.57 -6.75
CA ARG A 275 -11.82 15.29 -7.21
C ARG A 275 -11.47 15.01 -8.67
N PHE A 276 -12.35 14.35 -9.42
CA PHE A 276 -12.05 13.98 -10.81
C PHE A 276 -11.59 15.18 -11.62
N ASN A 277 -12.31 16.29 -11.56
CA ASN A 277 -11.97 17.50 -12.31
C ASN A 277 -10.74 18.26 -11.77
N ASP A 278 -10.31 17.95 -10.54
CA ASP A 278 -9.12 18.53 -9.92
C ASP A 278 -7.84 17.78 -10.29
N LEU A 279 -7.91 16.54 -10.80
CA LEU A 279 -6.75 15.72 -11.16
C LEU A 279 -5.79 16.43 -12.11
N LYS A 280 -6.30 17.26 -13.03
CA LYS A 280 -5.49 18.09 -13.96
C LYS A 280 -4.55 19.08 -13.26
N ARG A 281 -4.77 19.34 -11.97
CA ARG A 281 -3.90 20.21 -11.14
C ARG A 281 -2.71 19.44 -10.56
N ILE A 282 -2.73 18.11 -10.56
CA ILE A 282 -1.63 17.27 -10.07
C ILE A 282 -0.63 17.09 -11.21
N THR A 283 0.48 17.83 -11.16
CA THR A 283 1.47 17.92 -12.25
C THR A 283 2.72 17.07 -12.03
N ILE A 284 2.85 16.43 -10.87
CA ILE A 284 3.93 15.51 -10.57
C ILE A 284 3.72 14.15 -11.27
N PRO A 285 4.80 13.35 -11.49
CA PRO A 285 4.66 12.00 -12.01
C PRO A 285 3.69 11.18 -11.15
N THR A 286 2.67 10.60 -11.78
CA THR A 286 1.62 9.87 -11.07
C THR A 286 1.37 8.52 -11.72
N LEU A 287 1.44 7.44 -10.95
CA LEU A 287 1.03 6.10 -11.33
C LEU A 287 -0.36 5.81 -10.79
N VAL A 288 -1.28 5.36 -11.64
CA VAL A 288 -2.60 4.84 -11.25
C VAL A 288 -2.59 3.34 -11.45
N ILE A 289 -2.81 2.57 -10.38
CA ILE A 289 -2.91 1.11 -10.43
C ILE A 289 -4.39 0.71 -10.32
N SER A 290 -4.83 -0.19 -11.19
CA SER A 290 -6.24 -0.56 -11.34
C SER A 290 -6.41 -2.06 -11.56
N GLY A 291 -7.18 -2.72 -10.71
CA GLY A 291 -7.55 -4.12 -10.83
C GLY A 291 -8.74 -4.32 -11.77
N LYS A 292 -8.66 -5.33 -12.63
CA LYS A 292 -9.72 -5.66 -13.60
C LYS A 292 -11.06 -6.02 -12.94
N TYR A 293 -11.01 -6.58 -11.75
CA TYR A 293 -12.19 -7.11 -11.04
C TYR A 293 -12.51 -6.31 -9.77
N ASP A 294 -11.84 -5.17 -9.61
CA ASP A 294 -11.99 -4.27 -8.46
C ASP A 294 -13.42 -3.71 -8.32
N THR A 295 -13.75 -3.24 -7.15
CA THR A 295 -14.89 -2.36 -6.91
C THR A 295 -14.70 -0.96 -7.48
N MET A 296 -13.46 -0.59 -7.81
CA MET A 296 -13.12 0.63 -8.54
C MET A 296 -13.21 0.39 -10.04
N ASP A 297 -14.06 1.13 -10.75
CA ASP A 297 -14.27 0.97 -12.19
C ASP A 297 -12.97 1.11 -13.00
N PRO A 298 -12.47 0.05 -13.67
CA PRO A 298 -11.25 0.14 -14.47
C PRO A 298 -11.31 1.18 -15.59
N ALA A 299 -12.48 1.41 -16.18
CA ALA A 299 -12.66 2.43 -17.21
C ALA A 299 -12.55 3.84 -16.62
N TYR A 300 -13.10 4.07 -15.43
CA TYR A 300 -12.95 5.32 -14.72
C TYR A 300 -11.49 5.55 -14.28
N MET A 301 -10.81 4.50 -13.80
CA MET A 301 -9.39 4.59 -13.44
C MET A 301 -8.51 4.95 -14.64
N ALA A 302 -8.82 4.43 -15.83
CA ALA A 302 -8.16 4.85 -17.08
C ALA A 302 -8.46 6.32 -17.43
N ALA A 303 -9.71 6.77 -17.28
CA ALA A 303 -10.09 8.16 -17.49
C ALA A 303 -9.41 9.12 -16.50
N MET A 304 -9.11 8.69 -15.26
CA MET A 304 -8.30 9.49 -14.33
C MET A 304 -6.90 9.77 -14.89
N VAL A 305 -6.29 8.79 -15.54
CA VAL A 305 -4.94 8.94 -16.14
C VAL A 305 -4.97 10.00 -17.25
N GLU A 306 -6.05 10.07 -18.04
CA GLU A 306 -6.22 11.10 -19.08
C GLU A 306 -6.33 12.53 -18.49
N GLN A 307 -6.82 12.66 -17.25
CA GLN A 307 -6.86 13.94 -16.54
C GLN A 307 -5.52 14.35 -15.95
N LEU A 308 -4.63 13.38 -15.65
CA LEU A 308 -3.34 13.62 -15.01
C LEU A 308 -2.28 14.03 -16.05
N PRO A 309 -1.68 15.24 -15.99
CA PRO A 309 -0.69 15.70 -16.97
C PRO A 309 0.53 14.79 -17.14
N ARG A 310 0.87 14.01 -16.11
CA ARG A 310 1.98 13.05 -16.10
C ARG A 310 1.52 11.70 -15.51
N GLY A 311 0.33 11.26 -15.91
CA GLY A 311 -0.28 10.01 -15.48
C GLY A 311 0.24 8.80 -16.26
N GLU A 312 0.45 7.68 -15.57
CA GLU A 312 0.71 6.36 -16.16
C GLU A 312 -0.30 5.36 -15.59
N LEU A 313 -0.82 4.45 -16.42
CA LEU A 313 -1.74 3.38 -15.99
C LEU A 313 -0.99 2.07 -15.80
N ALA A 314 -1.24 1.40 -14.69
CA ALA A 314 -0.88 0.01 -14.44
C ALA A 314 -2.15 -0.82 -14.25
N ALA A 315 -2.64 -1.44 -15.33
CA ALA A 315 -3.75 -2.39 -15.24
C ALA A 315 -3.23 -3.77 -14.80
N THR A 316 -3.96 -4.40 -13.85
CA THR A 316 -3.69 -5.73 -13.33
C THR A 316 -4.89 -6.66 -13.56
N ASN A 317 -4.73 -7.97 -13.33
CA ASN A 317 -5.81 -8.95 -13.36
C ASN A 317 -6.39 -9.24 -11.96
N GLY A 318 -6.12 -8.39 -10.97
CA GLY A 318 -6.58 -8.54 -9.60
C GLY A 318 -7.93 -7.88 -9.30
N GLY A 319 -8.31 -7.95 -8.02
CA GLY A 319 -9.41 -7.20 -7.41
C GLY A 319 -8.89 -5.92 -6.73
N HIS A 320 -9.54 -5.53 -5.63
CA HIS A 320 -9.16 -4.34 -4.86
C HIS A 320 -7.80 -4.46 -4.19
N MET A 321 -7.44 -5.67 -3.73
CA MET A 321 -6.12 -6.01 -3.18
C MET A 321 -5.25 -6.71 -4.24
N ASP A 322 -5.07 -6.08 -5.40
CA ASP A 322 -4.35 -6.66 -6.54
C ASP A 322 -2.85 -6.85 -6.28
N MET A 323 -2.28 -6.17 -5.27
CA MET A 323 -0.95 -6.48 -4.75
C MET A 323 -0.81 -7.90 -4.18
N TYR A 324 -1.93 -8.61 -3.96
CA TYR A 324 -2.00 -10.02 -3.60
C TYR A 324 -2.49 -10.90 -4.74
N ASP A 325 -3.42 -10.41 -5.57
CA ASP A 325 -4.04 -11.19 -6.64
C ASP A 325 -3.15 -11.29 -7.88
N ASP A 326 -2.44 -10.23 -8.24
CA ASP A 326 -1.55 -10.17 -9.42
C ASP A 326 -0.20 -9.51 -9.08
N GLN A 327 0.51 -10.11 -8.11
CA GLN A 327 1.78 -9.60 -7.59
C GLN A 327 2.81 -9.29 -8.69
N PRO A 328 3.05 -10.17 -9.69
CA PRO A 328 4.06 -9.90 -10.71
C PRO A 328 3.77 -8.62 -11.51
N THR A 329 2.51 -8.41 -11.91
CA THR A 329 2.13 -7.20 -12.66
C THR A 329 2.16 -5.98 -11.77
N TYR A 330 1.56 -6.05 -10.57
CA TYR A 330 1.51 -4.94 -9.61
C TYR A 330 2.92 -4.42 -9.28
N PHE A 331 3.77 -5.29 -8.75
CA PHE A 331 5.12 -4.89 -8.33
C PHE A 331 6.04 -4.60 -9.51
N GLY A 332 5.90 -5.32 -10.62
CA GLY A 332 6.64 -5.04 -11.85
C GLY A 332 6.41 -3.61 -12.34
N LYS A 333 5.15 -3.16 -12.38
CA LYS A 333 4.79 -1.80 -12.81
C LYS A 333 5.18 -0.74 -11.78
N LEU A 334 4.91 -0.98 -10.50
CA LEU A 334 5.30 -0.07 -9.42
C LEU A 334 6.81 0.18 -9.39
N ILE A 335 7.60 -0.89 -9.40
CA ILE A 335 9.07 -0.80 -9.36
C ILE A 335 9.61 -0.12 -10.62
N ALA A 336 9.07 -0.43 -11.80
CA ALA A 336 9.47 0.22 -13.05
C ALA A 336 9.21 1.73 -13.00
N PHE A 337 8.04 2.16 -12.46
CA PHE A 337 7.72 3.57 -12.27
C PHE A 337 8.70 4.25 -11.30
N LEU A 338 8.92 3.67 -10.13
CA LEU A 338 9.81 4.23 -9.11
C LEU A 338 11.27 4.34 -9.60
N LYS A 339 11.76 3.35 -10.37
CA LYS A 339 13.12 3.37 -10.94
C LYS A 339 13.35 4.48 -11.95
N LYS A 340 12.33 4.95 -12.67
CA LYS A 340 12.45 6.11 -13.57
C LYS A 340 12.74 7.41 -12.83
N LEU A 341 12.47 7.43 -11.52
CA LEU A 341 12.54 8.64 -10.68
C LEU A 341 13.72 8.64 -9.71
N ASN A 342 14.47 7.51 -9.64
CA ASN A 342 15.56 7.32 -8.67
C ASN A 342 16.89 7.96 -9.13
#